data_25a41595f92867fdcfe1e347f3be1d81
#
_entry.id   25a41595f92867fdcfe1e347f3be1d81
#
_cell.length_a   1.000
_cell.length_b   1.000
_cell.length_c   1.000
_cell.angle_alpha   90.00
_cell.angle_beta   90.00
_cell.angle_gamma   90.00
#
_symmetry.space_group_name_H-M   'P 1'
#
loop_
_entity.id
_entity.type
_entity.pdbx_description
1 polymer ?
#
loop_
_entity_poly.entity_id
_entity_poly.type
_entity_poly.pdbx_seq_one_letter_code
_entity_poly.pdbx_strand_id
1 'polypeptide(L)'
;MSHITTKATQPLQWNREKIEQVLVERLLYNESFKEYIEGFQINTNCETLTPEERNQIIHIFIKPQIDVGKKNPDSLGWIINHVKDGHNCFTPRDVINLLEKARYIQLNILRENNISEIEDDFFISALAIRNAYKETSKEKLITQLYAEYPETRTWIELFRNNKAEYTDKNLQDILGKQWKYRTEKLVDIGFLEKKKNTYKIPFIYREELNISQGMAR
;
A
#
# COMPACT_ATOMS: atom_id res chain seq x y z
N MET A 1 -23.04 -40.77 -1.37
CA MET A 1 -22.00 -39.75 -1.57
C MET A 1 -22.60 -38.40 -1.23
N SER A 2 -22.26 -37.86 -0.06
CA SER A 2 -22.77 -36.54 0.39
C SER A 2 -22.06 -35.43 -0.33
N HIS A 3 -22.80 -34.68 -1.14
CA HIS A 3 -22.30 -33.41 -1.70
C HIS A 3 -22.03 -32.43 -0.56
N ILE A 4 -20.76 -32.19 -0.27
CA ILE A 4 -20.33 -31.06 0.57
C ILE A 4 -20.59 -29.81 -0.28
N THR A 5 -21.75 -29.19 -0.08
CA THR A 5 -22.00 -27.83 -0.56
C THR A 5 -21.08 -26.89 0.24
N THR A 6 -19.94 -26.55 -0.33
CA THR A 6 -19.11 -25.43 0.13
C THR A 6 -19.99 -24.18 0.06
N LYS A 7 -20.49 -23.72 1.22
CA LYS A 7 -21.05 -22.38 1.31
C LYS A 7 -19.98 -21.44 0.75
N ALA A 8 -20.30 -20.68 -0.28
CA ALA A 8 -19.44 -19.62 -0.80
C ALA A 8 -19.18 -18.65 0.37
N THR A 9 -18.04 -18.82 1.03
CA THR A 9 -17.58 -17.88 2.03
C THR A 9 -17.25 -16.59 1.27
N GLN A 10 -17.96 -15.52 1.61
CA GLN A 10 -17.59 -14.22 1.07
C GLN A 10 -16.12 -13.97 1.38
N PRO A 11 -15.30 -13.57 0.39
CA PRO A 11 -13.90 -13.28 0.64
C PRO A 11 -13.79 -12.20 1.73
N LEU A 12 -12.87 -12.41 2.66
CA LEU A 12 -12.63 -11.46 3.75
C LEU A 12 -12.23 -10.11 3.16
N GLN A 13 -13.12 -9.14 3.23
CA GLN A 13 -12.84 -7.78 2.76
C GLN A 13 -12.21 -6.97 3.90
N TRP A 14 -11.01 -6.47 3.64
CA TRP A 14 -10.30 -5.56 4.51
C TRP A 14 -10.71 -4.12 4.24
N ASN A 15 -10.97 -3.38 5.30
CA ASN A 15 -11.20 -1.94 5.26
C ASN A 15 -10.20 -1.24 6.19
N ARG A 16 -10.19 0.08 6.17
CA ARG A 16 -9.29 0.89 6.98
C ARG A 16 -9.41 0.57 8.47
N GLU A 17 -10.62 0.51 9.01
CA GLU A 17 -10.87 0.27 10.43
C GLU A 17 -10.28 -1.05 10.90
N LYS A 18 -10.49 -2.14 10.15
CA LYS A 18 -9.90 -3.45 10.46
C LYS A 18 -8.37 -3.43 10.42
N ILE A 19 -7.78 -2.65 9.50
CA ILE A 19 -6.33 -2.48 9.45
C ILE A 19 -5.82 -1.69 10.66
N GLU A 20 -6.51 -0.64 11.07
CA GLU A 20 -6.18 0.12 12.28
C GLU A 20 -6.17 -0.77 13.52
N GLN A 21 -7.21 -1.61 13.68
CA GLN A 21 -7.28 -2.58 14.78
C GLN A 21 -6.08 -3.54 14.77
N VAL A 22 -5.84 -4.21 13.64
CA VAL A 22 -4.71 -5.16 13.52
C VAL A 22 -3.36 -4.50 13.76
N LEU A 23 -3.14 -3.28 13.28
CA LEU A 23 -1.89 -2.56 13.48
C LEU A 23 -1.69 -2.19 14.95
N VAL A 24 -2.71 -1.64 15.59
CA VAL A 24 -2.64 -1.22 16.99
C VAL A 24 -2.45 -2.42 17.91
N GLU A 25 -3.19 -3.51 17.71
CA GLU A 25 -2.98 -4.76 18.45
C GLU A 25 -1.53 -5.25 18.33
N ARG A 26 -0.99 -5.26 17.11
CA ARG A 26 0.40 -5.67 16.85
C ARG A 26 1.43 -4.74 17.50
N LEU A 27 1.18 -3.44 17.50
CA LEU A 27 2.06 -2.45 18.15
C LEU A 27 2.04 -2.61 19.67
N LEU A 28 0.86 -2.71 20.26
CA LEU A 28 0.69 -2.87 21.72
C LEU A 28 1.07 -4.24 22.25
N TYR A 29 1.28 -5.24 21.37
CA TYR A 29 1.88 -6.52 21.74
C TYR A 29 3.36 -6.37 22.16
N ASN A 30 4.03 -5.29 21.73
CA ASN A 30 5.38 -4.94 22.21
C ASN A 30 5.27 -4.18 23.52
N GLU A 31 5.71 -4.80 24.63
CA GLU A 31 5.58 -4.24 25.97
C GLU A 31 6.27 -2.87 26.11
N SER A 32 7.48 -2.69 25.56
CA SER A 32 8.18 -1.39 25.63
C SER A 32 7.43 -0.29 24.87
N PHE A 33 6.81 -0.59 23.74
CA PHE A 33 5.97 0.38 23.02
C PHE A 33 4.68 0.67 23.78
N LYS A 34 4.08 -0.34 24.40
CA LYS A 34 2.89 -0.20 25.23
C LYS A 34 3.16 0.70 26.44
N GLU A 35 4.25 0.46 27.19
CA GLU A 35 4.69 1.30 28.30
C GLU A 35 4.92 2.75 27.84
N TYR A 36 5.52 2.93 26.66
CA TYR A 36 5.72 4.26 26.08
C TYR A 36 4.40 4.98 25.82
N ILE A 37 3.39 4.28 25.26
CA ILE A 37 2.06 4.83 25.00
C ILE A 37 1.31 5.17 26.28
N GLU A 38 1.43 4.33 27.32
CA GLU A 38 0.85 4.59 28.65
C GLU A 38 1.39 5.87 29.29
N GLY A 39 2.64 6.23 29.00
CA GLY A 39 3.25 7.49 29.40
C GLY A 39 2.52 8.74 28.88
N PHE A 40 1.80 8.65 27.77
CA PHE A 40 0.92 9.70 27.23
C PHE A 40 -0.50 9.67 27.79
N GLN A 41 -0.81 8.80 28.76
CA GLN A 41 -2.15 8.58 29.32
C GLN A 41 -3.17 8.11 28.29
N ILE A 42 -2.71 7.43 27.22
CA ILE A 42 -3.57 6.80 26.21
C ILE A 42 -3.92 5.40 26.70
N ASN A 43 -5.19 5.01 26.53
CA ASN A 43 -5.64 3.66 26.83
C ASN A 43 -4.91 2.64 25.95
N THR A 44 -4.46 1.53 26.54
CA THR A 44 -3.75 0.42 25.83
C THR A 44 -4.53 -0.88 25.82
N ASN A 45 -5.76 -0.91 26.33
CA ASN A 45 -6.64 -2.06 26.23
C ASN A 45 -7.31 -2.12 24.86
N CYS A 46 -6.82 -3.02 24.00
CA CYS A 46 -7.27 -3.18 22.61
C CYS A 46 -8.80 -3.36 22.47
N GLU A 47 -9.47 -3.96 23.45
CA GLU A 47 -10.92 -4.21 23.41
C GLU A 47 -11.75 -2.95 23.59
N THR A 48 -11.20 -1.92 24.23
CA THR A 48 -11.93 -0.69 24.61
C THR A 48 -11.43 0.56 23.89
N LEU A 49 -10.41 0.44 23.01
CA LEU A 49 -9.86 1.56 22.25
C LEU A 49 -10.89 2.19 21.33
N THR A 50 -11.04 3.50 21.46
CA THR A 50 -11.82 4.31 20.51
C THR A 50 -11.07 4.47 19.18
N PRO A 51 -11.76 4.83 18.07
CA PRO A 51 -11.08 5.16 16.81
C PRO A 51 -10.05 6.27 16.95
N GLU A 52 -10.33 7.28 17.78
CA GLU A 52 -9.46 8.41 18.05
C GLU A 52 -8.17 7.98 18.76
N GLU A 53 -8.26 7.13 19.77
CA GLU A 53 -7.09 6.58 20.48
C GLU A 53 -6.26 5.68 19.57
N ARG A 54 -6.88 4.84 18.74
CA ARG A 54 -6.15 4.05 17.73
C ARG A 54 -5.38 4.94 16.76
N ASN A 55 -6.01 6.02 16.29
CA ASN A 55 -5.36 6.97 15.40
C ASN A 55 -4.19 7.70 16.08
N GLN A 56 -4.32 8.06 17.35
CA GLN A 56 -3.22 8.65 18.14
C GLN A 56 -2.03 7.70 18.26
N ILE A 57 -2.28 6.43 18.60
CA ILE A 57 -1.22 5.39 18.68
C ILE A 57 -0.50 5.24 17.33
N ILE A 58 -1.26 5.21 16.24
CA ILE A 58 -0.68 5.12 14.89
C ILE A 58 0.16 6.36 14.57
N HIS A 59 -0.28 7.57 14.95
CA HIS A 59 0.44 8.81 14.71
C HIS A 59 1.71 8.97 15.56
N ILE A 60 1.77 8.34 16.72
CA ILE A 60 3.00 8.21 17.51
C ILE A 60 3.96 7.22 16.81
N PHE A 61 3.45 6.15 16.21
CA PHE A 61 4.28 5.18 15.51
C PHE A 61 4.80 5.70 14.17
N ILE A 62 3.96 6.33 13.37
CA ILE A 62 4.32 6.87 12.05
C ILE A 62 3.93 8.34 11.94
N LYS A 63 4.76 9.13 11.22
CA LYS A 63 4.46 10.54 10.94
C LYS A 63 3.00 10.71 10.49
N PRO A 64 2.22 11.66 11.07
CA PRO A 64 0.79 11.78 10.80
C PRO A 64 0.42 11.95 9.32
N GLN A 65 1.28 12.57 8.51
CA GLN A 65 1.02 12.80 7.09
C GLN A 65 2.31 12.63 6.26
N ILE A 66 2.25 11.81 5.20
CA ILE A 66 3.38 11.58 4.30
C ILE A 66 3.56 12.75 3.33
N ASP A 67 2.48 13.14 2.65
CA ASP A 67 2.44 14.28 1.76
C ASP A 67 1.65 15.40 2.42
N VAL A 68 2.34 16.46 2.83
CA VAL A 68 1.72 17.58 3.56
C VAL A 68 0.70 18.30 2.67
N GLY A 69 -0.52 18.49 3.18
CA GLY A 69 -1.56 19.24 2.47
C GLY A 69 -2.97 18.92 2.96
N LYS A 70 -3.85 19.92 3.01
CA LYS A 70 -5.23 19.78 3.54
C LYS A 70 -6.09 18.72 2.86
N LYS A 71 -5.80 18.38 1.60
CA LYS A 71 -6.54 17.39 0.81
C LYS A 71 -5.88 16.02 0.77
N ASN A 72 -4.67 15.91 1.32
CA ASN A 72 -3.93 14.66 1.33
C ASN A 72 -4.37 13.80 2.52
N PRO A 73 -4.40 12.48 2.35
CA PRO A 73 -4.76 11.57 3.43
C PRO A 73 -3.71 11.61 4.53
N ASP A 74 -4.07 11.13 5.70
CA ASP A 74 -3.11 10.76 6.74
C ASP A 74 -2.21 9.59 6.27
N SER A 75 -1.17 9.28 7.03
CA SER A 75 -0.16 8.30 6.64
C SER A 75 -0.73 6.91 6.42
N LEU A 76 -1.64 6.43 7.25
CA LEU A 76 -2.27 5.13 7.04
C LEU A 76 -3.13 5.11 5.78
N GLY A 77 -3.91 6.15 5.52
CA GLY A 77 -4.68 6.29 4.29
C GLY A 77 -3.79 6.38 3.06
N TRP A 78 -2.64 7.05 3.16
CA TRP A 78 -1.62 7.08 2.11
C TRP A 78 -1.07 5.67 1.84
N ILE A 79 -0.65 4.94 2.87
CA ILE A 79 -0.12 3.59 2.76
C ILE A 79 -1.16 2.66 2.11
N ILE A 80 -2.39 2.64 2.62
CA ILE A 80 -3.48 1.82 2.06
C ILE A 80 -3.70 2.12 0.58
N ASN A 81 -3.70 3.39 0.17
CA ASN A 81 -3.87 3.77 -1.22
C ASN A 81 -2.70 3.33 -2.11
N HIS A 82 -1.49 3.23 -1.54
CA HIS A 82 -0.27 2.89 -2.28
C HIS A 82 0.00 1.39 -2.36
N VAL A 83 -0.66 0.57 -1.53
CA VAL A 83 -0.53 -0.90 -1.59
C VAL A 83 -1.68 -1.59 -2.34
N LYS A 84 -2.77 -0.87 -2.67
CA LYS A 84 -3.90 -1.42 -3.44
C LYS A 84 -3.51 -1.79 -4.85
N ASP A 85 -4.04 -2.93 -5.31
CA ASP A 85 -4.01 -3.36 -6.72
C ASP A 85 -5.15 -2.74 -7.55
N GLY A 86 -5.29 -3.17 -8.81
CA GLY A 86 -6.34 -2.72 -9.74
C GLY A 86 -7.76 -3.15 -9.36
N HIS A 87 -7.92 -4.11 -8.46
CA HIS A 87 -9.20 -4.50 -7.89
C HIS A 87 -9.57 -3.69 -6.64
N ASN A 88 -8.76 -2.70 -6.28
CA ASN A 88 -8.82 -1.99 -5.00
C ASN A 88 -8.67 -2.91 -3.78
N CYS A 89 -8.05 -4.06 -3.96
CA CYS A 89 -7.78 -5.01 -2.90
C CYS A 89 -6.44 -4.73 -2.22
N PHE A 90 -6.41 -4.94 -0.92
CA PHE A 90 -5.23 -4.90 -0.08
C PHE A 90 -5.44 -5.79 1.15
N THR A 91 -4.35 -6.21 1.78
CA THR A 91 -4.38 -7.08 2.95
C THR A 91 -3.58 -6.47 4.10
N PRO A 92 -3.79 -6.91 5.35
CA PRO A 92 -2.92 -6.52 6.47
C PRO A 92 -1.45 -6.80 6.19
N ARG A 93 -1.14 -7.91 5.50
CA ARG A 93 0.22 -8.28 5.12
C ARG A 93 0.88 -7.21 4.26
N ASP A 94 0.17 -6.66 3.27
CA ASP A 94 0.73 -5.61 2.39
C ASP A 94 1.11 -4.37 3.19
N VAL A 95 0.25 -3.95 4.12
CA VAL A 95 0.48 -2.79 5.00
C VAL A 95 1.61 -3.06 5.99
N ILE A 96 1.59 -4.21 6.66
CA ILE A 96 2.61 -4.59 7.66
C ILE A 96 3.97 -4.73 7.00
N ASN A 97 4.09 -5.38 5.84
CA ASN A 97 5.36 -5.53 5.13
C ASN A 97 5.96 -4.17 4.76
N LEU A 98 5.15 -3.21 4.30
CA LEU A 98 5.62 -1.86 4.01
C LEU A 98 6.13 -1.18 5.29
N LEU A 99 5.40 -1.28 6.40
CA LEU A 99 5.80 -0.68 7.70
C LEU A 99 7.04 -1.36 8.29
N GLU A 100 7.21 -2.66 8.15
CA GLU A 100 8.44 -3.39 8.58
C GLU A 100 9.66 -2.90 7.79
N LYS A 101 9.55 -2.73 6.48
CA LYS A 101 10.60 -2.12 5.65
C LYS A 101 10.88 -0.68 6.08
N ALA A 102 9.83 0.12 6.30
CA ALA A 102 9.97 1.50 6.75
C ALA A 102 10.71 1.60 8.10
N ARG A 103 10.38 0.71 9.05
CA ARG A 103 11.09 0.60 10.33
C ARG A 103 12.57 0.28 10.13
N TYR A 104 12.89 -0.69 9.28
CA TYR A 104 14.28 -1.05 8.98
C TYR A 104 15.05 0.12 8.37
N ILE A 105 14.46 0.81 7.40
CA ILE A 105 15.06 1.98 6.74
C ILE A 105 15.25 3.11 7.76
N GLN A 106 14.26 3.37 8.63
CA GLN A 106 14.37 4.38 9.68
C GLN A 106 15.53 4.09 10.63
N LEU A 107 15.70 2.85 11.06
CA LEU A 107 16.82 2.45 11.92
C LEU A 107 18.18 2.67 11.22
N ASN A 108 18.28 2.44 9.93
CA ASN A 108 19.49 2.72 9.15
C ASN A 108 19.76 4.23 9.07
N ILE A 109 18.72 5.04 8.80
CA ILE A 109 18.83 6.50 8.79
C ILE A 109 19.37 7.02 10.14
N LEU A 110 18.85 6.52 11.26
CA LEU A 110 19.31 6.92 12.59
C LEU A 110 20.77 6.53 12.82
N ARG A 111 21.17 5.32 12.44
CA ARG A 111 22.56 4.84 12.59
C ARG A 111 23.54 5.64 11.74
N GLU A 112 23.22 5.87 10.46
CA GLU A 112 24.09 6.61 9.54
C GLU A 112 24.31 8.08 9.97
N ASN A 113 23.32 8.69 10.61
CA ASN A 113 23.40 10.06 11.11
C ASN A 113 23.85 10.15 12.58
N ASN A 114 24.21 9.02 13.23
CA ASN A 114 24.59 8.95 14.65
C ASN A 114 23.53 9.56 15.60
N ILE A 115 22.25 9.41 15.26
CA ILE A 115 21.13 9.89 16.08
C ILE A 115 20.80 8.80 17.10
N SER A 116 20.99 9.11 18.39
CA SER A 116 20.70 8.20 19.51
C SER A 116 19.29 8.39 20.07
N GLU A 117 18.70 9.56 19.89
CA GLU A 117 17.38 9.90 20.39
C GLU A 117 16.53 10.49 19.26
N ILE A 118 15.25 10.12 19.22
CA ILE A 118 14.28 10.66 18.26
C ILE A 118 13.65 11.90 18.90
N GLU A 119 13.90 13.07 18.33
CA GLU A 119 13.31 14.34 18.78
C GLU A 119 11.91 14.59 18.23
N ASP A 120 11.50 13.81 17.22
CA ASP A 120 10.18 13.89 16.60
C ASP A 120 9.11 13.23 17.48
N ASP A 121 7.85 13.66 17.32
CA ASP A 121 6.68 13.08 17.98
C ASP A 121 6.25 11.71 17.38
N PHE A 122 7.08 11.12 16.52
CA PHE A 122 6.79 9.85 15.84
C PHE A 122 8.08 9.05 15.57
N PHE A 123 7.96 7.72 15.52
CA PHE A 123 9.11 6.81 15.30
C PHE A 123 9.52 6.64 13.85
N ILE A 124 8.59 6.67 12.88
CA ILE A 124 8.87 6.43 11.46
C ILE A 124 8.55 7.67 10.63
N SER A 125 9.56 8.19 9.95
CA SER A 125 9.48 9.39 9.12
C SER A 125 8.81 9.13 7.75
N ALA A 126 8.32 10.20 7.13
CA ALA A 126 7.79 10.14 5.76
C ALA A 126 8.84 9.66 4.74
N LEU A 127 10.12 10.01 4.96
CA LEU A 127 11.23 9.56 4.09
C LEU A 127 11.38 8.04 4.15
N ALA A 128 11.36 7.46 5.35
CA ALA A 128 11.46 6.01 5.52
C ALA A 128 10.29 5.28 4.85
N ILE A 129 9.06 5.81 4.98
CA ILE A 129 7.86 5.23 4.34
C ILE A 129 7.95 5.32 2.81
N ARG A 130 8.37 6.45 2.25
CA ARG A 130 8.54 6.58 0.78
C ARG A 130 9.60 5.63 0.23
N ASN A 131 10.72 5.46 0.93
CA ASN A 131 11.75 4.52 0.51
C ASN A 131 11.27 3.06 0.62
N ALA A 132 10.56 2.71 1.70
CA ALA A 132 9.92 1.41 1.84
C ALA A 132 8.89 1.13 0.73
N TYR A 133 8.14 2.13 0.32
CA TYR A 133 7.20 2.01 -0.80
C TYR A 133 7.90 1.70 -2.13
N LYS A 134 9.08 2.30 -2.41
CA LYS A 134 9.87 1.97 -3.61
C LYS A 134 10.25 0.49 -3.65
N GLU A 135 10.75 -0.03 -2.53
CA GLU A 135 11.09 -1.45 -2.41
C GLU A 135 9.86 -2.35 -2.53
N THR A 136 8.74 -1.94 -1.93
CA THR A 136 7.48 -2.68 -1.99
C THR A 136 6.90 -2.70 -3.41
N SER A 137 6.96 -1.58 -4.14
CA SER A 137 6.54 -1.49 -5.54
C SER A 137 7.34 -2.45 -6.43
N LYS A 138 8.66 -2.45 -6.26
CA LYS A 138 9.56 -3.36 -6.98
C LYS A 138 9.26 -4.83 -6.69
N GLU A 139 9.12 -5.19 -5.42
CA GLU A 139 8.81 -6.55 -5.01
C GLU A 139 7.45 -7.00 -5.55
N LYS A 140 6.42 -6.17 -5.45
CA LYS A 140 5.07 -6.48 -5.94
C LYS A 140 5.05 -6.74 -7.43
N LEU A 141 5.77 -5.91 -8.21
CA LEU A 141 5.82 -6.07 -9.66
C LEU A 141 6.67 -7.29 -10.06
N ILE A 142 7.92 -7.37 -9.57
CA ILE A 142 8.90 -8.34 -10.08
C ILE A 142 8.68 -9.72 -9.45
N THR A 143 8.54 -9.77 -8.13
CA THR A 143 8.55 -11.03 -7.37
C THR A 143 7.16 -11.66 -7.30
N GLN A 144 6.10 -10.87 -7.40
CA GLN A 144 4.73 -11.37 -7.36
C GLN A 144 4.09 -11.36 -8.75
N LEU A 145 3.81 -10.19 -9.33
CA LEU A 145 3.02 -10.10 -10.56
C LEU A 145 3.70 -10.79 -11.76
N TYR A 146 5.01 -10.55 -11.98
CA TYR A 146 5.74 -11.19 -13.08
C TYR A 146 5.98 -12.68 -12.85
N ALA A 147 6.10 -13.12 -11.60
CA ALA A 147 6.25 -14.53 -11.29
C ALA A 147 4.94 -15.30 -11.48
N GLU A 148 3.81 -14.69 -11.12
CA GLU A 148 2.47 -15.30 -11.25
C GLU A 148 1.94 -15.25 -12.69
N TYR A 149 2.25 -14.17 -13.44
CA TYR A 149 1.76 -13.94 -14.81
C TYR A 149 2.92 -13.57 -15.77
N PRO A 150 3.88 -14.47 -16.00
CA PRO A 150 5.08 -14.17 -16.79
C PRO A 150 4.78 -13.75 -18.23
N GLU A 151 3.67 -14.25 -18.81
CA GLU A 151 3.23 -13.92 -20.17
C GLU A 151 2.82 -12.45 -20.32
N THR A 152 2.44 -11.78 -19.24
CA THR A 152 2.00 -10.38 -19.28
C THR A 152 3.14 -9.38 -19.16
N ARG A 153 4.33 -9.83 -18.77
CA ARG A 153 5.49 -8.97 -18.50
C ARG A 153 5.82 -8.03 -19.67
N THR A 154 5.86 -8.58 -20.90
CA THR A 154 6.16 -7.77 -22.08
C THR A 154 5.13 -6.68 -22.34
N TRP A 155 3.86 -6.90 -21.98
CA TRP A 155 2.80 -5.90 -22.14
C TRP A 155 2.89 -4.83 -21.04
N ILE A 156 3.18 -5.23 -19.82
CA ILE A 156 3.33 -4.33 -18.67
C ILE A 156 4.52 -3.39 -18.87
N GLU A 157 5.65 -3.89 -19.39
CA GLU A 157 6.83 -3.07 -19.68
C GLU A 157 6.59 -1.96 -20.72
N LEU A 158 5.56 -2.08 -21.58
CA LEU A 158 5.17 -1.00 -22.52
C LEU A 158 4.67 0.26 -21.80
N PHE A 159 4.25 0.14 -20.54
CA PHE A 159 3.80 1.27 -19.73
C PHE A 159 4.94 2.00 -19.00
N ARG A 160 6.15 1.45 -19.00
CA ARG A 160 7.31 2.05 -18.32
C ARG A 160 7.60 3.47 -18.82
N ASN A 161 7.92 4.40 -17.90
CA ASN A 161 8.18 5.82 -18.17
C ASN A 161 6.99 6.59 -18.78
N ASN A 162 5.77 6.13 -18.58
CA ASN A 162 4.57 6.71 -19.18
C ASN A 162 3.65 7.34 -18.11
N LYS A 163 2.40 7.61 -18.44
CA LYS A 163 1.38 8.18 -17.55
C LYS A 163 0.57 7.10 -16.85
N ALA A 164 -0.14 7.51 -15.80
CA ALA A 164 -0.92 6.60 -14.97
C ALA A 164 -2.31 6.27 -15.52
N GLU A 165 -2.87 7.09 -16.41
CA GLU A 165 -4.26 6.98 -16.86
C GLU A 165 -4.34 6.87 -18.39
N TYR A 166 -5.24 6.01 -18.88
CA TYR A 166 -5.37 5.63 -20.29
C TYR A 166 -6.83 5.60 -20.73
N THR A 167 -7.07 6.01 -21.96
CA THR A 167 -8.32 5.75 -22.70
C THR A 167 -8.18 4.47 -23.52
N ASP A 168 -9.28 3.96 -24.09
CA ASP A 168 -9.25 2.84 -25.04
C ASP A 168 -8.30 3.12 -26.21
N LYS A 169 -8.28 4.35 -26.73
CA LYS A 169 -7.40 4.76 -27.82
C LYS A 169 -5.92 4.65 -27.41
N ASN A 170 -5.56 5.17 -26.25
CA ASN A 170 -4.17 5.08 -25.75
C ASN A 170 -3.75 3.62 -25.55
N LEU A 171 -4.65 2.76 -25.04
CA LEU A 171 -4.37 1.33 -24.86
C LEU A 171 -4.22 0.61 -26.20
N GLN A 172 -5.02 0.97 -27.21
CA GLN A 172 -4.87 0.44 -28.57
C GLN A 172 -3.50 0.81 -29.16
N ASP A 173 -3.07 2.05 -28.97
CA ASP A 173 -1.78 2.53 -29.48
C ASP A 173 -0.60 1.82 -28.81
N ILE A 174 -0.66 1.60 -27.49
CA ILE A 174 0.40 0.94 -26.71
C ILE A 174 0.39 -0.58 -26.89
N LEU A 175 -0.79 -1.22 -26.79
CA LEU A 175 -0.91 -2.68 -26.77
C LEU A 175 -1.09 -3.31 -28.15
N GLY A 176 -1.34 -2.51 -29.19
CA GLY A 176 -1.43 -2.97 -30.59
C GLY A 176 -2.67 -3.79 -30.92
N LYS A 177 -2.56 -4.63 -31.97
CA LYS A 177 -3.73 -5.33 -32.58
C LYS A 177 -4.59 -6.13 -31.60
N GLN A 178 -4.02 -6.68 -30.55
CA GLN A 178 -4.74 -7.48 -29.54
C GLN A 178 -5.06 -6.67 -28.26
N TRP A 179 -5.12 -5.35 -28.35
CA TRP A 179 -5.24 -4.47 -27.19
C TRP A 179 -6.43 -4.81 -26.28
N LYS A 180 -7.60 -5.17 -26.81
CA LYS A 180 -8.78 -5.52 -26.00
C LYS A 180 -8.51 -6.71 -25.10
N TYR A 181 -8.03 -7.81 -25.68
CA TYR A 181 -7.68 -9.02 -24.94
C TYR A 181 -6.60 -8.75 -23.88
N ARG A 182 -5.54 -8.01 -24.27
CA ARG A 182 -4.46 -7.66 -23.35
C ARG A 182 -4.94 -6.76 -22.21
N THR A 183 -5.80 -5.77 -22.51
CA THR A 183 -6.40 -4.90 -21.51
C THR A 183 -7.26 -5.67 -20.53
N GLU A 184 -8.15 -6.55 -21.01
CA GLU A 184 -8.98 -7.40 -20.16
C GLU A 184 -8.11 -8.26 -19.24
N LYS A 185 -7.09 -8.92 -19.79
CA LYS A 185 -6.15 -9.69 -18.97
C LYS A 185 -5.42 -8.85 -17.93
N LEU A 186 -4.96 -7.64 -18.28
CA LEU A 186 -4.30 -6.72 -17.34
C LEU A 186 -5.25 -6.19 -16.24
N VAL A 187 -6.53 -6.07 -16.55
CA VAL A 187 -7.57 -5.79 -15.54
C VAL A 187 -7.79 -7.01 -14.65
N ASP A 188 -7.93 -8.20 -15.22
CA ASP A 188 -8.17 -9.44 -14.48
C ASP A 188 -7.07 -9.76 -13.46
N ILE A 189 -5.81 -9.45 -13.78
CA ILE A 189 -4.67 -9.65 -12.86
C ILE A 189 -4.44 -8.48 -11.90
N GLY A 190 -5.28 -7.45 -11.94
CA GLY A 190 -5.16 -6.29 -11.05
C GLY A 190 -4.04 -5.31 -11.39
N PHE A 191 -3.43 -5.40 -12.58
CA PHE A 191 -2.45 -4.40 -13.03
C PHE A 191 -3.11 -3.10 -13.49
N LEU A 192 -4.30 -3.18 -14.09
CA LEU A 192 -5.12 -2.04 -14.47
C LEU A 192 -6.41 -1.97 -13.65
N GLU A 193 -6.70 -0.83 -13.11
CA GLU A 193 -8.00 -0.50 -12.52
C GLU A 193 -8.92 0.04 -13.63
N LYS A 194 -10.03 -0.65 -13.91
CA LYS A 194 -11.04 -0.16 -14.87
C LYS A 194 -11.93 0.88 -14.20
N LYS A 195 -11.97 2.06 -14.78
CA LYS A 195 -12.91 3.15 -14.45
C LYS A 195 -14.04 3.19 -15.49
N LYS A 196 -14.99 4.08 -15.35
CA LYS A 196 -16.14 4.18 -16.27
C LYS A 196 -15.72 4.30 -17.74
N ASN A 197 -14.77 5.19 -18.05
CA ASN A 197 -14.31 5.47 -19.42
C ASN A 197 -12.77 5.46 -19.55
N THR A 198 -12.05 5.04 -18.54
CA THR A 198 -10.59 5.06 -18.50
C THR A 198 -10.06 3.87 -17.73
N TYR A 199 -8.76 3.66 -17.84
CA TYR A 199 -8.00 2.69 -17.08
C TYR A 199 -6.89 3.39 -16.33
N LYS A 200 -6.61 2.93 -15.13
CA LYS A 200 -5.60 3.53 -14.27
C LYS A 200 -4.64 2.49 -13.75
N ILE A 201 -3.35 2.78 -13.78
CA ILE A 201 -2.34 1.94 -13.14
C ILE A 201 -2.35 2.27 -11.64
N PRO A 202 -2.57 1.29 -10.75
CA PRO A 202 -2.50 1.45 -9.31
C PRO A 202 -1.16 1.99 -8.84
N PHE A 203 -1.14 2.72 -7.73
CA PHE A 203 0.08 3.27 -7.17
C PHE A 203 1.16 2.22 -6.95
N ILE A 204 0.79 1.03 -6.48
CA ILE A 204 1.72 -0.06 -6.14
C ILE A 204 2.68 -0.44 -7.28
N TYR A 205 2.33 -0.21 -8.54
CA TYR A 205 3.16 -0.53 -9.70
C TYR A 205 3.90 0.67 -10.30
N ARG A 206 3.56 1.91 -9.86
CA ARG A 206 4.04 3.13 -10.55
C ARG A 206 5.49 3.44 -10.30
N GLU A 207 5.97 3.24 -9.09
CA GLU A 207 7.34 3.60 -8.71
C GLU A 207 8.35 2.75 -9.49
N GLU A 208 8.18 1.42 -9.53
CA GLU A 208 9.08 0.53 -10.25
C GLU A 208 9.02 0.74 -11.78
N LEU A 209 7.88 1.08 -12.32
CA LEU A 209 7.70 1.37 -13.75
C LEU A 209 8.00 2.83 -14.11
N ASN A 210 8.39 3.68 -13.16
CA ASN A 210 8.60 5.11 -13.34
C ASN A 210 7.40 5.81 -14.01
N ILE A 211 6.19 5.53 -13.51
CA ILE A 211 4.93 6.05 -14.05
C ILE A 211 4.54 7.34 -13.33
N SER A 212 4.37 8.41 -14.09
CA SER A 212 3.96 9.71 -13.57
C SER A 212 2.43 9.88 -13.57
N GLN A 213 1.92 10.69 -12.64
CA GLN A 213 0.50 11.03 -12.59
C GLN A 213 0.05 11.75 -13.85
N GLY A 214 -1.17 11.50 -14.30
CA GLY A 214 -1.82 12.17 -15.43
C GLY A 214 -2.30 11.19 -16.50
N MET A 215 -2.95 11.77 -17.53
CA MET A 215 -3.49 11.06 -18.68
C MET A 215 -2.42 10.87 -19.75
N ALA A 216 -2.33 9.69 -20.35
CA ALA A 216 -1.55 9.45 -21.56
C ALA A 216 -2.13 10.26 -22.74
N ARG A 217 -1.27 10.75 -23.61
CA ARG A 217 -1.65 11.55 -24.80
C ARG A 217 -1.66 10.67 -26.04
#